data_ea7c34a7e83d95c6d58782f6e1dba6c0
#
_entry.id   ea7c34a7e83d95c6d58782f6e1dba6c0
#
_cell.length_a   1.000
_cell.length_b   1.000
_cell.length_c   1.000
_cell.angle_alpha   90.00
_cell.angle_beta   90.00
_cell.angle_gamma   90.00
#
_symmetry.space_group_name_H-M   'P 1'
#
loop_
_entity.id
_entity.type
_entity.pdbx_description
1 polymer ?
#
loop_
_entity_poly.entity_id
_entity_poly.type
_entity_poly.pdbx_seq_one_letter_code
_entity_poly.pdbx_strand_id
1 'polypeptide(L)'
;IAVTALQLMLDRGNRLDWFDSKEIVVETAVAIICFYIFTAHILTSRNPYLNPWLLKDRNYFLGFVLVFIYGMLNFTPIVLYPSMLQDLRGYPESIIGLLLAARGFGAFAGNFLVLVISKRDPRIGLALGFVAQAGSCWLLANFDINMTTAGVAWASAIQGFGVGLSWVPLTIVMFSNIDPKFVPEGTAVLHLLRNIGSSIYISLTITIVIRSTSTNYADFTNFINPFNEIFLYRGGMGFWNSETFFDLKNLSSEIERQSAMIGYINAFYFLAVTGFLALPLILFVKTPKKSKES
;
A
#
# COMPACT_ATOMS: atom_id res chain seq x y z
N ILE A 1 -8.89 6.90 -20.39
CA ILE A 1 -7.77 6.36 -21.19
C ILE A 1 -6.45 6.58 -20.45
N ALA A 2 -6.05 7.83 -20.10
CA ALA A 2 -4.75 8.10 -19.45
C ALA A 2 -4.50 7.25 -18.20
N VAL A 3 -5.46 7.23 -17.27
CA VAL A 3 -5.36 6.46 -16.02
C VAL A 3 -5.37 4.96 -16.27
N THR A 4 -6.19 4.50 -17.22
CA THR A 4 -6.27 3.08 -17.58
C THR A 4 -4.94 2.60 -18.18
N ALA A 5 -4.34 3.38 -19.09
CA ALA A 5 -3.04 3.06 -19.69
C ALA A 5 -1.93 3.06 -18.62
N LEU A 6 -1.90 4.05 -17.72
CA LEU A 6 -0.97 4.08 -16.59
C LEU A 6 -1.13 2.84 -15.69
N GLN A 7 -2.37 2.46 -15.38
CA GLN A 7 -2.66 1.33 -14.52
C GLN A 7 -2.23 0.01 -15.15
N LEU A 8 -2.51 -0.20 -16.45
CA LEU A 8 -2.06 -1.39 -17.19
C LEU A 8 -0.53 -1.49 -17.22
N MET A 9 0.15 -0.36 -17.51
CA MET A 9 1.62 -0.29 -17.46
C MET A 9 2.17 -0.69 -16.08
N LEU A 10 1.59 -0.20 -14.99
CA LEU A 10 2.02 -0.50 -13.64
C LEU A 10 1.72 -1.96 -13.23
N ASP A 11 0.55 -2.48 -13.59
CA ASP A 11 0.13 -3.84 -13.23
C ASP A 11 0.94 -4.92 -13.96
N ARG A 12 1.32 -4.65 -15.21
CA ARG A 12 2.04 -5.59 -16.07
C ARG A 12 3.54 -5.38 -16.11
N GLY A 13 4.04 -4.21 -15.66
CA GLY A 13 5.43 -3.82 -15.78
C GLY A 13 6.40 -4.86 -15.22
N ASN A 14 6.15 -5.36 -14.00
CA ASN A 14 7.02 -6.38 -13.40
C ASN A 14 7.01 -7.73 -14.13
N ARG A 15 5.91 -8.08 -14.80
CA ARG A 15 5.79 -9.35 -15.52
C ARG A 15 6.39 -9.29 -16.92
N LEU A 16 6.45 -8.10 -17.51
CA LEU A 16 6.90 -7.87 -18.87
C LEU A 16 8.27 -7.17 -18.96
N ASP A 17 9.03 -7.19 -17.87
CA ASP A 17 10.37 -6.56 -17.76
C ASP A 17 10.37 -5.06 -18.10
N TRP A 18 9.29 -4.37 -17.76
CA TRP A 18 9.14 -2.92 -17.91
C TRP A 18 9.38 -2.47 -19.37
N PHE A 19 10.28 -1.53 -19.59
CA PHE A 19 10.52 -0.88 -20.89
C PHE A 19 11.19 -1.77 -21.93
N ASP A 20 11.56 -3.01 -21.61
CA ASP A 20 12.01 -3.99 -22.59
C ASP A 20 10.84 -4.56 -23.41
N SER A 21 9.62 -4.44 -22.90
CA SER A 21 8.40 -4.81 -23.60
C SER A 21 7.82 -3.67 -24.45
N LYS A 22 7.55 -3.96 -25.73
CA LYS A 22 6.88 -3.03 -26.63
C LYS A 22 5.48 -2.64 -26.14
N GLU A 23 4.77 -3.54 -25.46
CA GLU A 23 3.44 -3.31 -24.89
C GLU A 23 3.52 -2.21 -23.82
N ILE A 24 4.45 -2.31 -22.86
CA ILE A 24 4.67 -1.31 -21.80
C ILE A 24 5.08 0.05 -22.37
N VAL A 25 5.92 0.06 -23.40
CA VAL A 25 6.32 1.31 -24.09
C VAL A 25 5.11 2.01 -24.72
N VAL A 26 4.23 1.25 -25.38
CA VAL A 26 3.00 1.80 -25.99
C VAL A 26 2.03 2.30 -24.91
N GLU A 27 1.78 1.54 -23.85
CA GLU A 27 0.92 1.94 -22.74
C GLU A 27 1.45 3.20 -22.06
N THR A 28 2.77 3.30 -21.86
CA THR A 28 3.44 4.50 -21.32
C THR A 28 3.26 5.70 -22.23
N ALA A 29 3.47 5.55 -23.53
CA ALA A 29 3.30 6.61 -24.51
C ALA A 29 1.85 7.12 -24.54
N VAL A 30 0.88 6.19 -24.55
CA VAL A 30 -0.56 6.52 -24.51
C VAL A 30 -0.90 7.25 -23.20
N ALA A 31 -0.40 6.79 -22.05
CA ALA A 31 -0.62 7.45 -20.78
C ALA A 31 -0.09 8.90 -20.78
N ILE A 32 1.16 9.11 -21.21
CA ILE A 32 1.79 10.42 -21.26
C ILE A 32 1.03 11.37 -22.20
N ILE A 33 0.72 10.94 -23.41
CA ILE A 33 0.00 11.75 -24.40
C ILE A 33 -1.38 12.13 -23.88
N CYS A 34 -2.13 11.19 -23.33
CA CYS A 34 -3.47 11.45 -22.81
C CYS A 34 -3.44 12.35 -21.56
N PHE A 35 -2.46 12.22 -20.66
CA PHE A 35 -2.28 13.15 -19.54
C PHE A 35 -1.89 14.55 -20.01
N TYR A 36 -1.04 14.65 -21.02
CA TYR A 36 -0.69 15.95 -21.62
C TYR A 36 -1.92 16.64 -22.22
N ILE A 37 -2.71 15.94 -23.04
CA ILE A 37 -3.94 16.48 -23.65
C ILE A 37 -4.94 16.89 -22.55
N PHE A 38 -5.11 16.06 -21.53
CA PHE A 38 -5.98 16.35 -20.40
C PHE A 38 -5.56 17.62 -19.64
N THR A 39 -4.26 17.74 -19.34
CA THR A 39 -3.71 18.90 -18.64
C THR A 39 -3.82 20.16 -19.49
N ALA A 40 -3.50 20.07 -20.78
CA ALA A 40 -3.65 21.18 -21.72
C ALA A 40 -5.11 21.64 -21.82
N HIS A 41 -6.07 20.69 -21.89
CA HIS A 41 -7.50 21.01 -21.91
C HIS A 41 -7.95 21.71 -20.63
N ILE A 42 -7.53 21.23 -19.44
CA ILE A 42 -7.89 21.85 -18.15
C ILE A 42 -7.36 23.29 -18.05
N LEU A 43 -6.15 23.55 -18.58
CA LEU A 43 -5.53 24.88 -18.49
C LEU A 43 -6.04 25.87 -19.53
N THR A 44 -6.54 25.40 -20.69
CA THR A 44 -6.93 26.26 -21.81
C THR A 44 -8.46 26.40 -21.98
N SER A 45 -9.24 25.49 -21.43
CA SER A 45 -10.70 25.52 -21.58
C SER A 45 -11.35 26.60 -20.70
N ARG A 46 -12.34 27.28 -21.24
CA ARG A 46 -13.16 28.24 -20.48
C ARG A 46 -14.09 27.57 -19.46
N ASN A 47 -14.52 26.34 -19.73
CA ASN A 47 -15.31 25.52 -18.83
C ASN A 47 -14.61 24.17 -18.67
N PRO A 48 -13.53 24.07 -17.89
CA PRO A 48 -12.82 22.82 -17.70
C PRO A 48 -13.68 21.84 -16.93
N TYR A 49 -13.58 20.54 -17.27
CA TYR A 49 -14.27 19.47 -16.58
C TYR A 49 -13.83 19.33 -15.10
N LEU A 50 -12.61 19.75 -14.80
CA LEU A 50 -12.07 19.89 -13.44
C LEU A 50 -11.58 21.32 -13.27
N ASN A 51 -12.10 21.99 -12.24
CA ASN A 51 -11.71 23.37 -11.98
C ASN A 51 -10.35 23.41 -11.26
N PRO A 52 -9.27 23.90 -11.91
CA PRO A 52 -7.94 23.95 -11.29
C PRO A 52 -7.88 24.89 -10.07
N TRP A 53 -8.84 25.81 -9.92
CA TRP A 53 -8.95 26.66 -8.74
C TRP A 53 -9.19 25.90 -7.45
N LEU A 54 -9.75 24.68 -7.49
CA LEU A 54 -9.92 23.83 -6.33
C LEU A 54 -8.58 23.52 -5.65
N LEU A 55 -7.51 23.37 -6.43
CA LEU A 55 -6.15 23.13 -5.92
C LEU A 55 -5.53 24.34 -5.22
N LYS A 56 -6.10 25.55 -5.37
CA LYS A 56 -5.65 26.74 -4.63
C LYS A 56 -6.13 26.75 -3.19
N ASP A 57 -7.23 26.03 -2.87
CA ASP A 57 -7.63 25.86 -1.48
C ASP A 57 -6.65 24.94 -0.76
N ARG A 58 -6.15 25.42 0.38
CA ARG A 58 -5.14 24.70 1.16
C ARG A 58 -5.64 23.36 1.65
N ASN A 59 -6.88 23.29 2.14
CA ASN A 59 -7.43 22.05 2.68
C ASN A 59 -7.68 21.04 1.56
N TYR A 60 -8.16 21.51 0.40
CA TYR A 60 -8.36 20.68 -0.77
C TYR A 60 -7.03 20.11 -1.29
N PHE A 61 -5.97 20.93 -1.40
CA PHE A 61 -4.65 20.48 -1.83
C PHE A 61 -4.02 19.48 -0.84
N LEU A 62 -4.10 19.76 0.46
CA LEU A 62 -3.63 18.79 1.47
C LEU A 62 -4.45 17.50 1.44
N GLY A 63 -5.77 17.63 1.30
CA GLY A 63 -6.66 16.49 1.10
C GLY A 63 -6.31 15.66 -0.13
N PHE A 64 -5.97 16.31 -1.25
CA PHE A 64 -5.50 15.69 -2.48
C PHE A 64 -4.28 14.79 -2.24
N VAL A 65 -3.25 15.29 -1.54
CA VAL A 65 -2.05 14.51 -1.20
C VAL A 65 -2.39 13.38 -0.22
N LEU A 66 -3.20 13.68 0.80
CA LEU A 66 -3.58 12.68 1.82
C LEU A 66 -4.46 11.57 1.25
N VAL A 67 -5.36 11.86 0.29
CA VAL A 67 -6.16 10.84 -0.41
C VAL A 67 -5.28 9.90 -1.25
N PHE A 68 -4.27 10.45 -1.91
CA PHE A 68 -3.31 9.67 -2.65
C PHE A 68 -2.57 8.68 -1.73
N ILE A 69 -2.04 9.17 -0.59
CA ILE A 69 -1.37 8.32 0.41
C ILE A 69 -2.36 7.34 1.06
N TYR A 70 -3.60 7.76 1.33
CA TYR A 70 -4.64 6.86 1.83
C TYR A 70 -4.91 5.70 0.87
N GLY A 71 -4.98 5.98 -0.45
CA GLY A 71 -5.11 4.94 -1.47
C GLY A 71 -4.00 3.91 -1.39
N MET A 72 -2.76 4.37 -1.24
CA MET A 72 -1.59 3.52 -1.06
C MET A 72 -1.72 2.61 0.16
N LEU A 73 -1.95 3.19 1.34
CA LEU A 73 -2.01 2.46 2.61
C LEU A 73 -3.23 1.54 2.73
N ASN A 74 -4.33 1.88 2.04
CA ASN A 74 -5.55 1.09 2.09
C ASN A 74 -5.48 -0.15 1.19
N PHE A 75 -5.09 0.00 -0.07
CA PHE A 75 -5.21 -1.07 -1.06
C PHE A 75 -3.98 -1.97 -1.17
N THR A 76 -2.79 -1.44 -0.96
CA THR A 76 -1.55 -2.24 -1.09
C THR A 76 -1.50 -3.43 -0.13
N PRO A 77 -1.84 -3.30 1.18
CA PRO A 77 -1.87 -4.45 2.07
C PRO A 77 -2.88 -5.54 1.65
N ILE A 78 -3.99 -5.18 1.00
CA ILE A 78 -4.98 -6.17 0.50
C ILE A 78 -4.35 -7.12 -0.53
N VAL A 79 -3.39 -6.63 -1.29
CA VAL A 79 -2.67 -7.43 -2.30
C VAL A 79 -1.51 -8.20 -1.64
N LEU A 80 -0.74 -7.53 -0.77
CA LEU A 80 0.45 -8.13 -0.16
C LEU A 80 0.13 -9.23 0.86
N TYR A 81 -0.93 -9.09 1.66
CA TYR A 81 -1.28 -10.09 2.69
C TYR A 81 -1.55 -11.49 2.12
N PRO A 82 -2.45 -11.65 1.13
CA PRO A 82 -2.70 -12.97 0.56
C PRO A 82 -1.44 -13.59 -0.03
N SER A 83 -0.69 -12.83 -0.84
CA SER A 83 0.54 -13.31 -1.47
C SER A 83 1.55 -13.77 -0.41
N MET A 84 1.82 -12.95 0.60
CA MET A 84 2.73 -13.30 1.70
C MET A 84 2.32 -14.59 2.40
N LEU A 85 1.05 -14.74 2.76
CA LEU A 85 0.56 -15.92 3.49
C LEU A 85 0.56 -17.19 2.63
N GLN A 86 0.27 -17.03 1.34
CA GLN A 86 0.28 -18.14 0.38
C GLN A 86 1.71 -18.58 0.07
N ASP A 87 2.59 -17.65 -0.27
CA ASP A 87 3.97 -17.94 -0.69
C ASP A 87 4.83 -18.45 0.47
N LEU A 88 4.69 -17.88 1.68
CA LEU A 88 5.56 -18.22 2.81
C LEU A 88 5.03 -19.37 3.68
N ARG A 89 3.71 -19.53 3.78
CA ARG A 89 3.08 -20.49 4.70
C ARG A 89 2.20 -21.51 4.00
N GLY A 90 1.95 -21.36 2.70
CA GLY A 90 1.06 -22.26 1.96
C GLY A 90 -0.36 -22.28 2.50
N TYR A 91 -0.85 -21.19 3.12
CA TYR A 91 -2.19 -21.17 3.68
C TYR A 91 -3.24 -21.26 2.58
N PRO A 92 -4.29 -22.06 2.76
CA PRO A 92 -5.41 -22.15 1.83
C PRO A 92 -6.20 -20.82 1.84
N GLU A 93 -6.84 -20.51 0.72
CA GLU A 93 -7.61 -19.28 0.54
C GLU A 93 -8.67 -19.03 1.62
N SER A 94 -9.26 -20.11 2.16
CA SER A 94 -10.25 -20.03 3.24
C SER A 94 -9.68 -19.44 4.54
N ILE A 95 -8.44 -19.80 4.90
CA ILE A 95 -7.75 -19.24 6.07
C ILE A 95 -7.35 -17.79 5.80
N ILE A 96 -6.81 -17.51 4.61
CA ILE A 96 -6.45 -16.16 4.20
C ILE A 96 -7.69 -15.24 4.23
N GLY A 97 -8.82 -15.70 3.71
CA GLY A 97 -10.09 -14.98 3.76
C GLY A 97 -10.54 -14.66 5.19
N LEU A 98 -10.40 -15.61 6.13
CA LEU A 98 -10.72 -15.39 7.54
C LEU A 98 -9.80 -14.32 8.19
N LEU A 99 -8.51 -14.36 7.90
CA LEU A 99 -7.55 -13.36 8.39
C LEU A 99 -7.84 -11.96 7.83
N LEU A 100 -8.25 -11.88 6.56
CA LEU A 100 -8.70 -10.63 5.95
C LEU A 100 -10.05 -10.15 6.49
N ALA A 101 -10.94 -11.05 6.92
CA ALA A 101 -12.18 -10.67 7.57
C ALA A 101 -11.95 -9.89 8.87
N ALA A 102 -10.87 -10.18 9.60
CA ALA A 102 -10.46 -9.40 10.78
C ALA A 102 -10.28 -7.91 10.44
N ARG A 103 -9.76 -7.59 9.23
CA ARG A 103 -9.65 -6.22 8.72
C ARG A 103 -11.03 -5.56 8.56
N GLY A 104 -12.02 -6.30 8.08
CA GLY A 104 -13.40 -5.83 7.96
C GLY A 104 -14.01 -5.47 9.32
N PHE A 105 -13.81 -6.29 10.34
CA PHE A 105 -14.25 -5.99 11.72
C PHE A 105 -13.53 -4.76 12.28
N GLY A 106 -12.23 -4.63 12.04
CA GLY A 106 -11.48 -3.43 12.39
C GLY A 106 -12.07 -2.18 11.74
N ALA A 107 -12.32 -2.20 10.43
CA ALA A 107 -12.88 -1.08 9.69
C ALA A 107 -14.28 -0.69 10.21
N PHE A 108 -15.10 -1.67 10.52
CA PHE A 108 -16.41 -1.45 11.13
C PHE A 108 -16.28 -0.70 12.47
N ALA A 109 -15.42 -1.18 13.37
CA ALA A 109 -15.17 -0.51 14.66
C ALA A 109 -14.64 0.91 14.49
N GLY A 110 -13.71 1.12 13.54
CA GLY A 110 -13.18 2.44 13.19
C GLY A 110 -14.25 3.39 12.68
N ASN A 111 -15.16 2.93 11.83
CA ASN A 111 -16.26 3.72 11.32
C ASN A 111 -17.25 4.16 12.41
N PHE A 112 -17.47 3.35 13.44
CA PHE A 112 -18.28 3.76 14.60
C PHE A 112 -17.56 4.84 15.41
N LEU A 113 -16.30 4.63 15.72
CA LEU A 113 -15.54 5.55 16.55
C LEU A 113 -15.34 6.91 15.87
N VAL A 114 -15.18 6.93 14.55
CA VAL A 114 -15.01 8.17 13.80
C VAL A 114 -16.22 9.10 13.89
N LEU A 115 -17.44 8.56 14.01
CA LEU A 115 -18.65 9.37 14.17
C LEU A 115 -18.62 10.22 15.44
N VAL A 116 -17.97 9.73 16.50
CA VAL A 116 -17.82 10.45 17.77
C VAL A 116 -16.65 11.46 17.69
N ILE A 117 -15.51 11.01 17.16
CA ILE A 117 -14.27 11.81 17.08
C ILE A 117 -14.43 12.98 16.10
N SER A 118 -15.03 12.75 14.93
CA SER A 118 -15.16 13.77 13.88
C SER A 118 -16.09 14.93 14.28
N LYS A 119 -17.00 14.71 15.25
CA LYS A 119 -17.81 15.79 15.80
C LYS A 119 -17.00 16.82 16.59
N ARG A 120 -15.86 16.42 17.15
CA ARG A 120 -14.96 17.31 17.92
C ARG A 120 -13.91 17.94 17.02
N ASP A 121 -13.05 17.12 16.43
CA ASP A 121 -12.00 17.55 15.48
C ASP A 121 -11.70 16.43 14.49
N PRO A 122 -11.98 16.62 13.19
CA PRO A 122 -11.71 15.60 12.17
C PRO A 122 -10.21 15.28 12.00
N ARG A 123 -9.31 16.18 12.40
CA ARG A 123 -7.85 15.94 12.34
C ARG A 123 -7.42 14.79 13.24
N ILE A 124 -8.04 14.67 14.42
CA ILE A 124 -7.71 13.61 15.38
C ILE A 124 -8.04 12.25 14.78
N GLY A 125 -9.26 12.11 14.21
CA GLY A 125 -9.66 10.87 13.53
C GLY A 125 -8.73 10.52 12.39
N LEU A 126 -8.34 11.50 11.57
CA LEU A 126 -7.41 11.34 10.46
C LEU A 126 -6.01 10.91 10.93
N ALA A 127 -5.46 11.59 11.94
CA ALA A 127 -4.15 11.26 12.49
C ALA A 127 -4.12 9.85 13.11
N LEU A 128 -5.11 9.52 13.95
CA LEU A 128 -5.23 8.18 14.54
C LEU A 128 -5.38 7.10 13.48
N GLY A 129 -6.15 7.39 12.42
CA GLY A 129 -6.33 6.47 11.31
C GLY A 129 -5.04 6.20 10.54
N PHE A 130 -4.24 7.22 10.24
CA PHE A 130 -2.94 7.05 9.59
C PHE A 130 -1.92 6.37 10.51
N VAL A 131 -1.90 6.71 11.80
CA VAL A 131 -1.05 6.01 12.80
C VAL A 131 -1.41 4.53 12.87
N ALA A 132 -2.70 4.17 12.91
CA ALA A 132 -3.13 2.78 12.96
C ALA A 132 -2.73 2.01 11.68
N GLN A 133 -2.91 2.61 10.49
CA GLN A 133 -2.50 1.99 9.22
C GLN A 133 -0.98 1.82 9.13
N ALA A 134 -0.22 2.88 9.41
CA ALA A 134 1.25 2.83 9.40
C ALA A 134 1.80 1.88 10.47
N GLY A 135 1.21 1.92 11.68
CA GLY A 135 1.57 1.05 12.79
C GLY A 135 1.30 -0.43 12.50
N SER A 136 0.20 -0.75 11.82
CA SER A 136 -0.07 -2.11 11.33
C SER A 136 1.00 -2.59 10.34
N CYS A 137 1.39 -1.76 9.37
CA CYS A 137 2.48 -2.09 8.45
C CYS A 137 3.82 -2.25 9.19
N TRP A 138 4.08 -1.41 10.19
CA TRP A 138 5.27 -1.54 11.05
C TRP A 138 5.26 -2.84 11.84
N LEU A 139 4.12 -3.26 12.41
CA LEU A 139 3.99 -4.54 13.11
C LEU A 139 4.33 -5.71 12.19
N LEU A 140 3.81 -5.71 10.95
CA LEU A 140 4.08 -6.75 9.97
C LEU A 140 5.54 -6.78 9.51
N ALA A 141 6.16 -5.62 9.40
CA ALA A 141 7.59 -5.52 9.08
C ALA A 141 8.50 -6.10 10.18
N ASN A 142 7.99 -6.31 11.39
CA ASN A 142 8.71 -6.95 12.49
C ASN A 142 8.31 -8.41 12.71
N PHE A 143 7.50 -8.99 11.84
CA PHE A 143 7.20 -10.42 11.89
C PHE A 143 8.33 -11.23 11.26
N ASP A 144 8.47 -12.45 11.74
CA ASP A 144 9.34 -13.46 11.16
C ASP A 144 8.51 -14.52 10.40
N ILE A 145 9.21 -15.49 9.81
CA ILE A 145 8.58 -16.57 9.07
C ILE A 145 7.68 -17.46 9.95
N ASN A 146 7.85 -17.42 11.27
CA ASN A 146 7.05 -18.18 12.24
C ASN A 146 5.84 -17.40 12.77
N MET A 147 5.46 -16.30 12.10
CA MET A 147 4.32 -15.47 12.47
C MET A 147 3.08 -16.32 12.76
N THR A 148 2.38 -15.97 13.84
CA THR A 148 1.14 -16.64 14.24
C THR A 148 -0.06 -16.09 13.46
N THR A 149 -1.05 -16.95 13.20
CA THR A 149 -2.32 -16.53 12.58
C THR A 149 -3.01 -15.43 13.39
N ALA A 150 -2.95 -15.50 14.72
CA ALA A 150 -3.47 -14.48 15.61
C ALA A 150 -2.75 -13.14 15.43
N GLY A 151 -1.41 -13.13 15.31
CA GLY A 151 -0.62 -11.91 15.06
C GLY A 151 -1.01 -11.23 13.76
N VAL A 152 -1.15 -12.01 12.68
CA VAL A 152 -1.59 -11.50 11.37
C VAL A 152 -3.02 -10.96 11.43
N ALA A 153 -3.95 -11.66 12.12
CA ALA A 153 -5.33 -11.21 12.29
C ALA A 153 -5.40 -9.88 13.05
N TRP A 154 -4.61 -9.72 14.12
CA TRP A 154 -4.53 -8.45 14.86
C TRP A 154 -3.95 -7.32 14.03
N ALA A 155 -2.85 -7.56 13.29
CA ALA A 155 -2.30 -6.55 12.39
C ALA A 155 -3.31 -6.15 11.32
N SER A 156 -4.05 -7.10 10.72
CA SER A 156 -5.11 -6.86 9.76
C SER A 156 -6.27 -6.04 10.38
N ALA A 157 -6.67 -6.37 11.62
CA ALA A 157 -7.73 -5.64 12.33
C ALA A 157 -7.33 -4.18 12.63
N ILE A 158 -6.09 -3.95 13.08
CA ILE A 158 -5.56 -2.60 13.33
C ILE A 158 -5.51 -1.80 12.02
N GLN A 159 -5.09 -2.42 10.94
CA GLN A 159 -5.05 -1.79 9.63
C GLN A 159 -6.45 -1.39 9.16
N GLY A 160 -7.43 -2.30 9.28
CA GLY A 160 -8.83 -2.01 8.98
C GLY A 160 -9.40 -0.89 9.85
N PHE A 161 -9.12 -0.91 11.16
CA PHE A 161 -9.52 0.13 12.09
C PHE A 161 -9.02 1.51 11.66
N GLY A 162 -7.75 1.60 11.22
CA GLY A 162 -7.15 2.80 10.65
C GLY A 162 -7.87 3.29 9.40
N VAL A 163 -8.27 2.36 8.51
CA VAL A 163 -9.04 2.67 7.29
C VAL A 163 -10.40 3.28 7.65
N GLY A 164 -11.13 2.67 8.59
CA GLY A 164 -12.44 3.17 9.05
C GLY A 164 -12.34 4.56 9.69
N LEU A 165 -11.28 4.80 10.48
CA LEU A 165 -11.05 6.10 11.11
C LEU A 165 -10.67 7.21 10.13
N SER A 166 -10.02 6.89 9.00
CA SER A 166 -9.43 7.90 8.11
C SER A 166 -10.41 8.47 7.09
N TRP A 167 -11.31 7.64 6.54
CA TRP A 167 -12.08 7.97 5.35
C TRP A 167 -13.00 9.18 5.53
N VAL A 168 -13.82 9.17 6.59
CA VAL A 168 -14.78 10.24 6.85
C VAL A 168 -14.09 11.57 7.16
N PRO A 169 -13.10 11.64 8.09
CA PRO A 169 -12.40 12.89 8.34
C PRO A 169 -11.66 13.43 7.11
N LEU A 170 -11.12 12.55 6.28
CA LEU A 170 -10.40 12.94 5.07
C LEU A 170 -11.32 13.68 4.09
N THR A 171 -12.54 13.15 3.87
CA THR A 171 -13.55 13.81 3.03
C THR A 171 -14.03 15.11 3.63
N ILE A 172 -14.30 15.16 4.95
CA ILE A 172 -14.71 16.38 5.64
C ILE A 172 -13.65 17.49 5.50
N VAL A 173 -12.37 17.15 5.70
CA VAL A 173 -11.27 18.10 5.58
C VAL A 173 -11.11 18.59 4.16
N MET A 174 -11.13 17.70 3.18
CA MET A 174 -10.93 18.03 1.77
C MET A 174 -12.00 19.00 1.25
N PHE A 175 -13.26 18.79 1.62
CA PHE A 175 -14.39 19.58 1.14
C PHE A 175 -14.81 20.72 2.05
N SER A 176 -14.08 20.96 3.15
CA SER A 176 -14.49 21.93 4.19
C SER A 176 -14.70 23.38 3.71
N ASN A 177 -13.98 23.81 2.67
CA ASN A 177 -14.04 25.17 2.14
C ASN A 177 -14.55 25.22 0.70
N ILE A 178 -15.01 24.09 0.15
CA ILE A 178 -15.43 23.98 -1.25
C ILE A 178 -16.92 24.31 -1.37
N ASP A 179 -17.26 25.14 -2.35
CA ASP A 179 -18.66 25.43 -2.71
C ASP A 179 -19.37 24.10 -3.08
N PRO A 180 -20.57 23.84 -2.53
CA PRO A 180 -21.34 22.61 -2.77
C PRO A 180 -21.48 22.23 -4.25
N LYS A 181 -21.53 23.20 -5.14
CA LYS A 181 -21.63 22.96 -6.60
C LYS A 181 -20.43 22.25 -7.20
N PHE A 182 -19.24 22.36 -6.59
CA PHE A 182 -17.99 21.73 -7.05
C PHE A 182 -17.67 20.41 -6.33
N VAL A 183 -18.47 20.01 -5.33
CA VAL A 183 -18.26 18.77 -4.59
C VAL A 183 -18.32 17.53 -5.50
N PRO A 184 -19.23 17.40 -6.49
CA PRO A 184 -19.25 16.26 -7.39
C PRO A 184 -17.94 16.12 -8.20
N GLU A 185 -17.41 17.23 -8.73
CA GLU A 185 -16.14 17.25 -9.46
C GLU A 185 -14.97 16.86 -8.55
N GLY A 186 -14.92 17.47 -7.34
CA GLY A 186 -13.90 17.18 -6.35
C GLY A 186 -13.92 15.70 -5.90
N THR A 187 -15.11 15.10 -5.80
CA THR A 187 -15.27 13.70 -5.44
C THR A 187 -14.76 12.76 -6.55
N ALA A 188 -14.99 13.10 -7.81
CA ALA A 188 -14.43 12.36 -8.93
C ALA A 188 -12.89 12.35 -8.88
N VAL A 189 -12.27 13.51 -8.61
CA VAL A 189 -10.82 13.64 -8.44
C VAL A 189 -10.32 12.81 -7.25
N LEU A 190 -11.05 12.85 -6.12
CA LEU A 190 -10.71 12.07 -4.93
C LEU A 190 -10.61 10.58 -5.23
N HIS A 191 -11.62 10.02 -5.89
CA HIS A 191 -11.60 8.59 -6.24
C HIS A 191 -10.52 8.25 -7.27
N LEU A 192 -10.28 9.14 -8.24
CA LEU A 192 -9.23 8.98 -9.24
C LEU A 192 -7.85 8.91 -8.56
N LEU A 193 -7.54 9.88 -7.70
CA LEU A 193 -6.27 9.93 -6.98
C LEU A 193 -6.04 8.74 -6.06
N ARG A 194 -7.07 8.35 -5.32
CA ARG A 194 -7.02 7.17 -4.48
C ARG A 194 -6.64 5.93 -5.29
N ASN A 195 -7.22 5.75 -6.47
CA ASN A 195 -6.95 4.61 -7.34
C ASN A 195 -5.54 4.70 -7.98
N ILE A 196 -5.13 5.88 -8.46
CA ILE A 196 -3.77 6.09 -8.98
C ILE A 196 -2.74 5.81 -7.88
N GLY A 197 -2.95 6.33 -6.66
CA GLY A 197 -2.08 6.10 -5.52
C GLY A 197 -1.94 4.61 -5.22
N SER A 198 -3.06 3.87 -5.20
CA SER A 198 -3.03 2.42 -4.97
C SER A 198 -2.25 1.67 -6.05
N SER A 199 -2.50 1.94 -7.33
CA SER A 199 -1.82 1.25 -8.43
C SER A 199 -0.31 1.48 -8.44
N ILE A 200 0.13 2.74 -8.25
CA ILE A 200 1.55 3.07 -8.17
C ILE A 200 2.21 2.31 -7.02
N TYR A 201 1.58 2.30 -5.85
CA TYR A 201 2.20 1.68 -4.67
C TYR A 201 2.16 0.16 -4.70
N ILE A 202 1.09 -0.44 -5.22
CA ILE A 202 1.05 -1.90 -5.44
C ILE A 202 2.21 -2.31 -6.35
N SER A 203 2.40 -1.60 -7.47
CA SER A 203 3.49 -1.89 -8.39
C SER A 203 4.88 -1.71 -7.74
N LEU A 204 5.09 -0.60 -7.02
CA LEU A 204 6.35 -0.34 -6.32
C LEU A 204 6.64 -1.39 -5.24
N THR A 205 5.65 -1.75 -4.44
CA THR A 205 5.85 -2.73 -3.35
C THR A 205 6.08 -4.14 -3.90
N ILE A 206 5.40 -4.55 -4.97
CA ILE A 206 5.67 -5.82 -5.65
C ILE A 206 7.10 -5.81 -6.22
N THR A 207 7.54 -4.71 -6.82
CA THR A 207 8.92 -4.57 -7.30
C THR A 207 9.93 -4.69 -6.16
N ILE A 208 9.66 -4.08 -4.99
CA ILE A 208 10.50 -4.20 -3.81
C ILE A 208 10.57 -5.67 -3.35
N VAL A 209 9.43 -6.37 -3.27
CA VAL A 209 9.39 -7.78 -2.90
C VAL A 209 10.25 -8.61 -3.86
N ILE A 210 10.02 -8.51 -5.17
CA ILE A 210 10.73 -9.30 -6.18
C ILE A 210 12.23 -9.02 -6.14
N ARG A 211 12.64 -7.75 -6.18
CA ARG A 211 14.07 -7.38 -6.21
C ARG A 211 14.78 -7.75 -4.91
N SER A 212 14.15 -7.46 -3.76
CA SER A 212 14.71 -7.82 -2.46
C SER A 212 14.84 -9.33 -2.30
N THR A 213 13.84 -10.10 -2.72
CA THR A 213 13.90 -11.57 -2.74
C THR A 213 15.06 -12.07 -3.58
N SER A 214 15.20 -11.57 -4.82
CA SER A 214 16.27 -11.97 -5.74
C SER A 214 17.66 -11.63 -5.18
N THR A 215 17.83 -10.42 -4.63
CA THR A 215 19.11 -10.00 -4.04
C THR A 215 19.47 -10.85 -2.83
N ASN A 216 18.54 -11.03 -1.88
CA ASN A 216 18.80 -11.83 -0.69
C ASN A 216 19.01 -13.31 -1.02
N TYR A 217 18.30 -13.84 -2.03
CA TYR A 217 18.55 -15.20 -2.50
C TYR A 217 19.99 -15.38 -3.03
N ALA A 218 20.46 -14.44 -3.86
CA ALA A 218 21.82 -14.44 -4.37
C ALA A 218 22.85 -14.32 -3.24
N ASP A 219 22.61 -13.45 -2.26
CA ASP A 219 23.50 -13.28 -1.11
C ASP A 219 23.56 -14.54 -0.24
N PHE A 220 22.42 -15.17 0.05
CA PHE A 220 22.39 -16.40 0.86
C PHE A 220 23.06 -17.58 0.16
N THR A 221 22.93 -17.71 -1.17
CA THR A 221 23.57 -18.77 -1.91
C THR A 221 25.10 -18.68 -1.88
N ASN A 222 25.68 -17.48 -1.71
CA ASN A 222 27.13 -17.30 -1.54
C ASN A 222 27.69 -18.00 -0.28
N PHE A 223 26.85 -18.18 0.76
CA PHE A 223 27.24 -18.87 1.99
C PHE A 223 27.11 -20.40 1.87
N ILE A 224 26.44 -20.89 0.82
CA ILE A 224 26.26 -22.33 0.58
C ILE A 224 27.42 -22.81 -0.32
N ASN A 225 28.53 -23.10 0.31
CA ASN A 225 29.68 -23.62 -0.39
C ASN A 225 30.32 -24.76 0.43
N PRO A 226 31.06 -25.68 -0.23
CA PRO A 226 31.66 -26.84 0.42
C PRO A 226 32.70 -26.51 1.49
N PHE A 227 33.18 -25.25 1.54
CA PHE A 227 34.18 -24.78 2.51
C PHE A 227 33.56 -24.15 3.76
N ASN A 228 32.25 -24.00 3.79
CA ASN A 228 31.56 -23.48 4.97
C ASN A 228 31.50 -24.56 6.03
N GLU A 229 32.17 -24.34 7.19
CA GLU A 229 32.29 -25.26 8.30
C GLU A 229 30.92 -25.74 8.84
N ILE A 230 29.87 -24.90 8.74
CA ILE A 230 28.52 -25.24 9.17
C ILE A 230 27.96 -26.43 8.34
N PHE A 231 28.29 -26.51 7.04
CA PHE A 231 27.88 -27.63 6.18
C PHE A 231 28.69 -28.89 6.43
N LEU A 232 29.92 -28.78 6.96
CA LEU A 232 30.77 -29.90 7.29
C LEU A 232 30.36 -30.59 8.61
N TYR A 233 29.56 -29.93 9.44
CA TYR A 233 29.13 -30.47 10.72
C TYR A 233 27.95 -31.40 10.55
N ARG A 234 28.23 -32.71 10.42
CA ARG A 234 27.25 -33.79 10.17
C ARG A 234 26.06 -33.87 11.14
N GLY A 235 26.04 -33.14 12.24
CA GLY A 235 24.97 -33.14 13.23
C GLY A 235 24.11 -31.88 13.31
N GLY A 236 24.48 -30.79 12.61
CA GLY A 236 23.85 -29.49 12.81
C GLY A 236 22.71 -29.17 11.86
N MET A 237 22.63 -29.79 10.71
CA MET A 237 21.70 -29.39 9.65
C MET A 237 20.49 -30.32 9.42
N GLY A 238 20.42 -31.48 10.11
CA GLY A 238 19.28 -32.38 10.01
C GLY A 238 18.92 -32.75 8.56
N PHE A 239 17.77 -32.30 8.08
CA PHE A 239 17.28 -32.55 6.72
C PHE A 239 17.94 -31.66 5.62
N TRP A 240 18.82 -30.73 5.98
CA TRP A 240 19.47 -29.79 5.08
C TRP A 240 20.87 -30.28 4.67
N ASN A 241 20.95 -31.42 4.01
CA ASN A 241 22.22 -31.99 3.56
C ASN A 241 22.46 -31.61 2.08
N SER A 242 23.72 -31.44 1.68
CA SER A 242 24.10 -31.16 0.29
C SER A 242 24.42 -32.45 -0.52
N GLU A 243 24.20 -33.64 0.07
CA GLU A 243 24.63 -34.91 -0.51
C GLU A 243 23.68 -35.40 -1.61
N THR A 244 22.40 -35.10 -1.57
CA THR A 244 21.42 -35.53 -2.55
C THR A 244 20.77 -34.36 -3.31
N PHE A 245 20.34 -34.61 -4.54
CA PHE A 245 19.58 -33.61 -5.32
C PHE A 245 18.29 -33.16 -4.61
N PHE A 246 17.65 -34.06 -3.85
CA PHE A 246 16.44 -33.77 -3.09
C PHE A 246 16.73 -32.80 -1.95
N ASP A 247 17.84 -32.97 -1.25
CA ASP A 247 18.24 -32.10 -0.14
C ASP A 247 18.60 -30.71 -0.64
N LEU A 248 19.34 -30.62 -1.76
CA LEU A 248 19.66 -29.34 -2.40
C LEU A 248 18.40 -28.58 -2.86
N LYS A 249 17.40 -29.31 -3.37
CA LYS A 249 16.12 -28.71 -3.73
C LYS A 249 15.38 -28.14 -2.53
N ASN A 250 15.33 -28.89 -1.41
CA ASN A 250 14.71 -28.45 -0.18
C ASN A 250 15.44 -27.22 0.40
N LEU A 251 16.76 -27.22 0.38
CA LEU A 251 17.58 -26.08 0.80
C LEU A 251 17.31 -24.84 -0.05
N SER A 252 17.30 -25.00 -1.37
CA SER A 252 16.99 -23.90 -2.31
C SER A 252 15.60 -23.31 -2.04
N SER A 253 14.57 -24.15 -1.82
CA SER A 253 13.22 -23.68 -1.54
C SER A 253 13.14 -22.94 -0.19
N GLU A 254 13.90 -23.37 0.83
CA GLU A 254 13.93 -22.67 2.12
C GLU A 254 14.63 -21.31 2.02
N ILE A 255 15.74 -21.24 1.25
CA ILE A 255 16.42 -19.98 1.00
C ILE A 255 15.50 -19.00 0.25
N GLU A 256 14.79 -19.50 -0.76
CA GLU A 256 13.82 -18.69 -1.48
C GLU A 256 12.73 -18.16 -0.55
N ARG A 257 12.19 -19.01 0.32
CA ARG A 257 11.16 -18.67 1.31
C ARG A 257 11.66 -17.60 2.30
N GLN A 258 12.88 -17.73 2.83
CA GLN A 258 13.49 -16.77 3.74
C GLN A 258 13.79 -15.43 3.03
N SER A 259 14.29 -15.49 1.81
CA SER A 259 14.55 -14.32 0.99
C SER A 259 13.26 -13.57 0.64
N ALA A 260 12.18 -14.29 0.33
CA ALA A 260 10.87 -13.71 0.10
C ALA A 260 10.32 -13.04 1.36
N MET A 261 10.51 -13.63 2.55
CA MET A 261 10.11 -12.99 3.81
C MET A 261 10.77 -11.63 3.99
N ILE A 262 12.08 -11.52 3.71
CA ILE A 262 12.80 -10.23 3.76
C ILE A 262 12.21 -9.26 2.73
N GLY A 263 11.84 -9.74 1.54
CA GLY A 263 11.18 -8.93 0.52
C GLY A 263 9.87 -8.32 1.02
N TYR A 264 9.01 -9.12 1.65
CA TYR A 264 7.75 -8.63 2.25
C TYR A 264 7.99 -7.68 3.42
N ILE A 265 8.96 -7.95 4.29
CA ILE A 265 9.37 -7.06 5.39
C ILE A 265 9.73 -5.68 4.83
N ASN A 266 10.59 -5.62 3.81
CA ASN A 266 11.02 -4.37 3.18
C ASN A 266 9.84 -3.60 2.55
N ALA A 267 8.89 -4.31 1.93
CA ALA A 267 7.67 -3.71 1.40
C ALA A 267 6.78 -3.11 2.49
N PHE A 268 6.60 -3.81 3.63
CA PHE A 268 5.84 -3.30 4.76
C PHE A 268 6.56 -2.15 5.48
N TYR A 269 7.89 -2.15 5.59
CA TYR A 269 8.65 -0.98 6.07
C TYR A 269 8.44 0.23 5.19
N PHE A 270 8.48 0.06 3.88
CA PHE A 270 8.23 1.15 2.93
C PHE A 270 6.84 1.75 3.10
N LEU A 271 5.80 0.92 3.27
CA LEU A 271 4.44 1.36 3.56
C LEU A 271 4.35 2.10 4.91
N ALA A 272 4.97 1.55 5.96
CA ALA A 272 4.96 2.15 7.29
C ALA A 272 5.61 3.55 7.27
N VAL A 273 6.80 3.68 6.68
CA VAL A 273 7.51 4.96 6.54
C VAL A 273 6.66 5.98 5.80
N THR A 274 6.05 5.59 4.68
CA THR A 274 5.17 6.49 3.92
C THR A 274 3.97 6.95 4.74
N GLY A 275 3.36 6.04 5.50
CA GLY A 275 2.23 6.37 6.37
C GLY A 275 2.62 7.33 7.49
N PHE A 276 3.76 7.14 8.12
CA PHE A 276 4.26 8.06 9.14
C PHE A 276 4.67 9.41 8.57
N LEU A 277 5.23 9.47 7.36
CA LEU A 277 5.54 10.72 6.66
C LEU A 277 4.31 11.54 6.30
N ALA A 278 3.12 10.93 6.23
CA ALA A 278 1.88 11.64 6.01
C ALA A 278 1.39 12.42 7.26
N LEU A 279 1.81 12.03 8.48
CA LEU A 279 1.32 12.65 9.72
C LEU A 279 1.63 14.15 9.83
N PRO A 280 2.84 14.65 9.50
CA PRO A 280 3.11 16.08 9.50
C PRO A 280 2.17 16.88 8.59
N LEU A 281 1.72 16.31 7.47
CA LEU A 281 0.81 16.99 6.56
C LEU A 281 -0.55 17.27 7.22
N ILE A 282 -0.99 16.42 8.13
CA ILE A 282 -2.25 16.58 8.87
C ILE A 282 -2.21 17.80 9.78
N LEU A 283 -1.04 18.15 10.33
CA LEU A 283 -0.86 19.33 11.17
C LEU A 283 -1.11 20.64 10.40
N PHE A 284 -0.85 20.62 9.09
CA PHE A 284 -1.07 21.78 8.23
C PHE A 284 -2.53 21.95 7.77
N VAL A 285 -3.40 20.99 7.99
CA VAL A 285 -4.83 21.07 7.69
C VAL A 285 -5.49 22.13 8.58
N LYS A 286 -6.35 22.99 8.05
CA LYS A 286 -7.15 23.91 8.85
C LYS A 286 -8.46 23.24 9.25
N THR A 287 -8.85 23.36 10.53
CA THR A 287 -10.17 22.90 11.00
C THR A 287 -11.28 23.67 10.30
N PRO A 288 -12.33 23.00 9.80
CA PRO A 288 -13.50 23.70 9.32
C PRO A 288 -14.08 24.59 10.42
N LYS A 289 -14.38 25.86 10.10
CA LYS A 289 -15.09 26.73 11.03
C LYS A 289 -16.43 26.07 11.33
N LYS A 290 -16.72 25.79 12.61
CA LYS A 290 -18.08 25.41 13.02
C LYS A 290 -19.03 26.51 12.52
N SER A 291 -19.90 26.17 11.58
CA SER A 291 -21.08 27.00 11.32
C SER A 291 -21.81 27.17 12.64
N LYS A 292 -21.90 28.40 13.13
CA LYS A 292 -22.83 28.71 14.21
C LYS A 292 -24.21 28.48 13.61
N GLU A 293 -24.81 27.33 13.93
CA GLU A 293 -26.23 27.15 13.74
C GLU A 293 -26.92 28.23 14.60
N SER A 294 -27.45 29.23 13.90
CA SER A 294 -28.40 30.20 14.45
C SER A 294 -29.78 29.58 14.49
#